data_e79933038deab3f6f44c7c39ba18780f
#
_entry.id   e79933038deab3f6f44c7c39ba18780f
#
_cell.length_a   1.000
_cell.length_b   1.000
_cell.length_c   1.000
_cell.angle_alpha   90.00
_cell.angle_beta   90.00
_cell.angle_gamma   90.00
#
_symmetry.space_group_name_H-M   'P 1'
#
loop_
_entity.id
_entity.type
_entity.pdbx_description
1 polymer ?
#
loop_
_entity_poly.entity_id
_entity_poly.type
_entity_poly.pdbx_seq_one_letter_code
_entity_poly.pdbx_strand_id
1 'polypeptide(L)'
;LDSKTNAPIEFATVRIMNVGSLGSTTDSLGRFRIDNVPVGRCNIQTSYVGYNTNIFNEIPVTSSKEVYMEIPLDENVHSLAEVVIQPEIKKDKPLNAMAITGGRMISMEEAGRFANGFDDPARLSSAFAGVAGDVGTNAVAIRGNSPQFTQWRLEGVEIPNPTHFADLTGLGGGFLSALSTQVIGNSDFYNGAFPSEYSNALSGIFDMQIRNGNNQKYEHTFQLGILGIDLASEGPISRKNGSSYILNYRFSTTSLATGNDMNLKYQDLSFKLNFPTRKAGTFSIWGIGLIDRYKPEAIDRDEWETQGDRQSGNTAFDKAAGGLTHKYLINADTYIRSSLAATYSKDRTRADQMTEDDKLVHVGDIRNSKWDIVFNSYLN
;
A
#
# COMPACT_ATOMS: atom_id res chain seq x y z
N LEU A 1 -11.30 -14.31 14.03
CA LEU A 1 -11.19 -15.42 13.06
C LEU A 1 -9.99 -16.27 13.42
N ASP A 2 -10.07 -17.58 13.20
CA ASP A 2 -8.91 -18.46 13.19
C ASP A 2 -7.98 -18.10 12.02
N SER A 3 -6.70 -17.88 12.29
CA SER A 3 -5.75 -17.40 11.28
C SER A 3 -5.50 -18.41 10.15
N LYS A 4 -5.66 -19.70 10.44
CA LYS A 4 -5.38 -20.79 9.52
C LYS A 4 -6.60 -21.19 8.70
N THR A 5 -7.76 -21.29 9.35
CA THR A 5 -8.98 -21.79 8.72
C THR A 5 -9.93 -20.67 8.26
N ASN A 6 -9.71 -19.43 8.70
CA ASN A 6 -10.64 -18.30 8.59
C ASN A 6 -12.04 -18.61 9.19
N ALA A 7 -12.12 -19.62 10.04
CA ALA A 7 -13.36 -19.95 10.74
C ALA A 7 -13.66 -18.87 11.79
N PRO A 8 -14.94 -18.52 12.00
CA PRO A 8 -15.31 -17.62 13.09
C PRO A 8 -15.01 -18.27 14.44
N ILE A 9 -14.47 -17.49 15.36
CA ILE A 9 -14.24 -17.93 16.75
C ILE A 9 -15.33 -17.26 17.61
N GLU A 10 -16.19 -18.08 18.17
CA GLU A 10 -17.23 -17.65 19.11
C GLU A 10 -16.65 -17.49 20.52
N PHE A 11 -17.16 -16.52 21.29
CA PHE A 11 -16.75 -16.21 22.68
C PHE A 11 -15.29 -15.78 22.86
N ALA A 12 -14.59 -15.35 21.79
CA ALA A 12 -13.30 -14.71 21.96
C ALA A 12 -13.49 -13.35 22.64
N THR A 13 -12.63 -13.06 23.62
CA THR A 13 -12.66 -11.79 24.34
C THR A 13 -11.87 -10.74 23.59
N VAL A 14 -12.49 -9.58 23.33
CA VAL A 14 -11.85 -8.40 22.74
C VAL A 14 -11.91 -7.26 23.75
N ARG A 15 -10.76 -6.73 24.15
CA ARG A 15 -10.66 -5.70 25.21
C ARG A 15 -9.80 -4.53 24.75
N ILE A 16 -10.22 -3.32 25.12
CA ILE A 16 -9.40 -2.11 24.97
C ILE A 16 -8.53 -1.94 26.21
N MET A 17 -7.22 -1.89 26.03
CA MET A 17 -6.29 -1.91 27.16
C MET A 17 -6.14 -0.57 27.87
N ASN A 18 -6.23 0.55 27.16
CA ASN A 18 -5.90 1.87 27.69
C ASN A 18 -7.11 2.65 28.21
N VAL A 19 -8.30 2.07 28.14
CA VAL A 19 -9.57 2.75 28.48
C VAL A 19 -10.44 1.84 29.36
N GLY A 20 -10.19 1.86 30.65
CA GLY A 20 -11.03 1.20 31.65
C GLY A 20 -11.37 -0.27 31.33
N SER A 21 -12.65 -0.63 31.51
CA SER A 21 -13.15 -2.00 31.29
C SER A 21 -13.90 -2.19 29.96
N LEU A 22 -13.60 -1.37 28.94
CA LEU A 22 -14.26 -1.50 27.64
C LEU A 22 -13.83 -2.78 26.92
N GLY A 23 -14.81 -3.59 26.55
CA GLY A 23 -14.58 -4.84 25.82
C GLY A 23 -15.88 -5.48 25.38
N SER A 24 -15.76 -6.53 24.59
CA SER A 24 -16.87 -7.33 24.07
C SER A 24 -16.40 -8.77 23.86
N THR A 25 -17.33 -9.68 23.71
CA THR A 25 -17.07 -11.05 23.26
C THR A 25 -17.63 -11.25 21.85
N THR A 26 -17.02 -12.14 21.10
CA THR A 26 -17.49 -12.47 19.75
C THR A 26 -18.75 -13.34 19.78
N ASP A 27 -19.64 -13.11 18.83
CA ASP A 27 -20.83 -13.93 18.58
C ASP A 27 -20.51 -15.23 17.80
N SER A 28 -21.53 -16.03 17.49
CA SER A 28 -21.40 -17.28 16.73
C SER A 28 -20.88 -17.10 15.30
N LEU A 29 -20.83 -15.87 14.81
CA LEU A 29 -20.23 -15.51 13.52
C LEU A 29 -18.83 -14.89 13.67
N GLY A 30 -18.28 -14.93 14.90
CA GLY A 30 -16.98 -14.35 15.21
C GLY A 30 -16.95 -12.82 15.20
N ARG A 31 -18.12 -12.16 15.33
CA ARG A 31 -18.23 -10.70 15.27
C ARG A 31 -18.26 -10.11 16.67
N PHE A 32 -17.65 -8.96 16.82
CA PHE A 32 -17.69 -8.17 18.04
C PHE A 32 -17.98 -6.70 17.72
N ARG A 33 -18.48 -5.98 18.71
CA ARG A 33 -18.66 -4.54 18.67
C ARG A 33 -18.36 -3.95 20.03
N ILE A 34 -17.60 -2.86 20.05
CA ILE A 34 -17.31 -2.09 21.25
C ILE A 34 -17.77 -0.66 20.98
N ASP A 35 -18.78 -0.22 21.73
CA ASP A 35 -19.33 1.13 21.60
C ASP A 35 -18.70 2.08 22.63
N ASN A 36 -18.82 3.39 22.39
CA ASN A 36 -18.35 4.47 23.27
C ASN A 36 -16.83 4.46 23.52
N VAL A 37 -16.07 4.01 22.54
CA VAL A 37 -14.61 4.12 22.59
C VAL A 37 -14.21 5.58 22.43
N PRO A 38 -13.43 6.16 23.37
CA PRO A 38 -12.98 7.54 23.25
C PRO A 38 -12.18 7.78 21.96
N VAL A 39 -12.36 8.97 21.39
CA VAL A 39 -11.55 9.42 20.26
C VAL A 39 -10.09 9.51 20.66
N GLY A 40 -9.21 9.00 19.83
CA GLY A 40 -7.77 8.90 20.10
C GLY A 40 -7.21 7.56 19.67
N ARG A 41 -6.16 7.12 20.31
CA ARG A 41 -5.53 5.82 20.03
C ARG A 41 -5.82 4.84 21.12
N CYS A 42 -6.20 3.65 20.72
CA CYS A 42 -6.42 2.56 21.67
C CYS A 42 -5.61 1.31 21.28
N ASN A 43 -5.29 0.51 22.28
CA ASN A 43 -4.71 -0.81 22.09
C ASN A 43 -5.81 -1.84 22.31
N ILE A 44 -5.93 -2.79 21.37
CA ILE A 44 -6.94 -3.84 21.42
C ILE A 44 -6.24 -5.16 21.72
N GLN A 45 -6.65 -5.82 22.78
CA GLN A 45 -6.23 -7.18 23.12
C GLN A 45 -7.34 -8.15 22.76
N THR A 46 -6.99 -9.23 22.09
CA THR A 46 -7.91 -10.32 21.76
C THR A 46 -7.37 -11.62 22.32
N SER A 47 -8.19 -12.37 23.03
CA SER A 47 -7.82 -13.63 23.65
C SER A 47 -8.92 -14.67 23.53
N TYR A 48 -8.55 -15.93 23.39
CA TYR A 48 -9.42 -17.11 23.38
C TYR A 48 -8.69 -18.31 23.91
N VAL A 49 -9.42 -19.23 24.55
CA VAL A 49 -8.81 -20.46 25.11
C VAL A 49 -8.25 -21.33 23.98
N GLY A 50 -6.98 -21.73 24.10
CA GLY A 50 -6.29 -22.50 23.07
C GLY A 50 -5.68 -21.66 21.95
N TYR A 51 -5.72 -20.32 22.05
CA TYR A 51 -5.12 -19.41 21.06
C TYR A 51 -4.13 -18.45 21.74
N ASN A 52 -3.17 -17.99 20.95
CA ASN A 52 -2.27 -16.94 21.41
C ASN A 52 -3.02 -15.63 21.57
N THR A 53 -2.75 -14.93 22.65
CA THR A 53 -3.28 -13.57 22.82
C THR A 53 -2.65 -12.64 21.80
N ASN A 54 -3.49 -11.93 21.03
CA ASN A 54 -3.03 -10.97 20.04
C ASN A 54 -3.31 -9.54 20.52
N ILE A 55 -2.36 -8.63 20.31
CA ILE A 55 -2.46 -7.23 20.70
C ILE A 55 -2.21 -6.35 19.51
N PHE A 56 -3.21 -5.52 19.18
CA PHE A 56 -3.14 -4.49 18.16
C PHE A 56 -2.94 -3.14 18.84
N ASN A 57 -1.83 -2.49 18.54
CA ASN A 57 -1.48 -1.23 19.17
C ASN A 57 -1.87 -0.04 18.32
N GLU A 58 -2.15 1.09 19.01
CA GLU A 58 -2.32 2.41 18.40
C GLU A 58 -3.38 2.48 17.30
N ILE A 59 -4.46 1.75 17.46
CA ILE A 59 -5.61 1.81 16.55
C ILE A 59 -6.24 3.20 16.64
N PRO A 60 -6.28 3.98 15.54
CA PRO A 60 -6.86 5.31 15.57
C PRO A 60 -8.39 5.23 15.60
N VAL A 61 -9.01 5.84 16.61
CA VAL A 61 -10.45 6.01 16.72
C VAL A 61 -10.78 7.47 16.46
N THR A 62 -11.56 7.73 15.43
CA THR A 62 -11.99 9.09 15.05
C THR A 62 -13.48 9.28 15.28
N SER A 63 -13.93 10.53 15.34
CA SER A 63 -15.37 10.83 15.47
C SER A 63 -16.15 10.66 14.16
N SER A 64 -15.46 10.55 13.04
CA SER A 64 -16.07 10.56 11.70
C SER A 64 -16.32 9.15 11.13
N LYS A 65 -15.61 8.14 11.62
CA LYS A 65 -15.62 6.80 11.04
C LYS A 65 -15.52 5.72 12.12
N GLU A 66 -16.31 4.65 11.98
CA GLU A 66 -16.13 3.45 12.79
C GLU A 66 -14.84 2.72 12.35
N VAL A 67 -14.12 2.16 13.31
CA VAL A 67 -12.97 1.31 13.02
C VAL A 67 -13.45 -0.09 12.70
N TYR A 68 -13.19 -0.55 11.50
CA TYR A 68 -13.42 -1.93 11.08
C TYR A 68 -12.09 -2.66 11.00
N MET A 69 -12.00 -3.82 11.62
CA MET A 69 -10.80 -4.65 11.56
C MET A 69 -11.14 -6.14 11.63
N GLU A 70 -10.38 -6.94 10.90
CA GLU A 70 -10.38 -8.39 11.02
C GLU A 70 -9.20 -8.81 11.88
N ILE A 71 -9.48 -9.60 12.92
CA ILE A 71 -8.48 -10.04 13.89
C ILE A 71 -8.25 -11.55 13.72
N PRO A 72 -7.14 -11.98 13.10
CA PRO A 72 -6.75 -13.38 13.09
C PRO A 72 -6.14 -13.76 14.45
N LEU A 73 -6.49 -14.92 14.96
CA LEU A 73 -5.90 -15.54 16.13
C LEU A 73 -5.20 -16.85 15.74
N ASP A 74 -3.99 -17.03 16.24
CA ASP A 74 -3.19 -18.25 16.04
C ASP A 74 -3.43 -19.24 17.15
N GLU A 75 -3.70 -20.52 16.80
CA GLU A 75 -3.81 -21.57 17.79
C GLU A 75 -2.51 -21.72 18.60
N ASN A 76 -2.66 -21.86 19.90
CA ASN A 76 -1.54 -22.13 20.79
C ASN A 76 -1.39 -23.65 20.97
N VAL A 77 -0.48 -24.27 20.24
CA VAL A 77 -0.23 -25.71 20.27
C VAL A 77 0.62 -26.11 21.49
N HIS A 78 1.21 -25.16 22.21
CA HIS A 78 2.08 -25.41 23.35
C HIS A 78 1.76 -24.52 24.54
N SER A 79 1.55 -25.17 25.68
CA SER A 79 1.75 -24.65 27.04
C SER A 79 0.56 -24.41 27.94
N LEU A 80 0.51 -25.24 28.97
CA LEU A 80 -0.14 -25.02 30.27
C LEU A 80 0.71 -24.15 31.23
N ALA A 81 1.56 -23.27 30.73
CA ALA A 81 2.33 -22.33 31.53
C ALA A 81 1.65 -20.95 31.50
N GLU A 82 1.51 -20.35 32.69
CA GLU A 82 1.04 -18.98 32.87
C GLU A 82 1.94 -18.04 32.06
N VAL A 83 1.43 -17.54 30.92
CA VAL A 83 2.14 -16.57 30.10
C VAL A 83 1.78 -15.18 30.61
N VAL A 84 2.68 -14.55 31.36
CA VAL A 84 2.63 -13.12 31.62
C VAL A 84 2.97 -12.42 30.33
N ILE A 85 1.92 -12.05 29.56
CA ILE A 85 2.09 -11.29 28.31
C ILE A 85 2.31 -9.84 28.68
N GLN A 86 3.55 -9.38 28.66
CA GLN A 86 3.83 -7.97 28.48
C GLN A 86 3.53 -7.63 27.02
N PRO A 87 2.76 -6.56 26.74
CA PRO A 87 2.49 -6.15 25.37
C PRO A 87 3.79 -5.62 24.74
N GLU A 88 4.53 -6.49 24.09
CA GLU A 88 5.70 -6.12 23.33
C GLU A 88 5.23 -5.68 21.95
N ILE A 89 5.32 -4.39 21.68
CA ILE A 89 5.03 -3.82 20.36
C ILE A 89 6.13 -4.29 19.41
N LYS A 90 5.88 -5.35 18.66
CA LYS A 90 6.83 -5.87 17.65
C LYS A 90 6.64 -5.20 16.30
N LYS A 91 6.62 -3.87 16.26
CA LYS A 91 6.55 -3.07 15.02
C LYS A 91 7.74 -3.29 14.09
N ASP A 92 8.83 -3.81 14.63
CA ASP A 92 10.07 -4.12 13.93
C ASP A 92 10.06 -5.47 13.21
N LYS A 93 9.05 -6.30 13.45
CA LYS A 93 8.94 -7.60 12.79
C LYS A 93 8.11 -7.50 11.51
N PRO A 94 8.58 -8.11 10.40
CA PRO A 94 7.79 -8.22 9.19
C PRO A 94 6.58 -9.14 9.39
N LEU A 95 5.56 -8.95 8.55
CA LEU A 95 4.38 -9.82 8.50
C LEU A 95 4.73 -11.21 7.97
N ASN A 96 5.75 -11.30 7.12
CA ASN A 96 6.23 -12.54 6.59
C ASN A 96 7.07 -13.29 7.62
N ALA A 97 6.56 -14.42 8.10
CA ALA A 97 7.22 -15.26 9.10
C ALA A 97 8.57 -15.86 8.64
N MET A 98 8.81 -15.94 7.33
CA MET A 98 10.07 -16.42 6.75
C MET A 98 11.19 -15.38 6.77
N ALA A 99 10.87 -14.12 7.05
CA ALA A 99 11.85 -13.05 7.17
C ALA A 99 12.52 -13.08 8.54
N ILE A 100 13.74 -13.57 8.61
CA ILE A 100 14.51 -13.67 9.85
C ILE A 100 15.15 -12.34 10.22
N THR A 101 15.69 -11.62 9.23
CA THR A 101 16.36 -10.33 9.38
C THR A 101 16.10 -9.44 8.18
N GLY A 102 16.35 -8.13 8.32
CA GLY A 102 16.30 -7.17 7.21
C GLY A 102 14.92 -6.75 6.74
N GLY A 103 13.86 -7.35 7.29
CA GLY A 103 12.48 -6.97 7.03
C GLY A 103 11.88 -6.14 8.16
N ARG A 104 10.99 -5.19 7.82
CA ARG A 104 10.18 -4.41 8.76
C ARG A 104 8.78 -4.24 8.23
N MET A 105 7.82 -4.20 9.13
CA MET A 105 6.45 -3.85 8.77
C MET A 105 6.34 -2.33 8.54
N ILE A 106 5.74 -1.92 7.45
CA ILE A 106 5.26 -0.57 7.23
C ILE A 106 3.81 -0.51 7.69
N SER A 107 3.56 0.19 8.78
CA SER A 107 2.22 0.49 9.25
C SER A 107 1.64 1.67 8.46
N MET A 108 0.46 1.51 7.88
CA MET A 108 -0.20 2.59 7.15
C MET A 108 -0.62 3.73 8.08
N GLU A 109 -0.90 3.42 9.34
CA GLU A 109 -1.17 4.43 10.35
C GLU A 109 0.07 5.28 10.65
N GLU A 110 1.27 4.68 10.69
CA GLU A 110 2.52 5.43 10.84
C GLU A 110 2.86 6.23 9.59
N ALA A 111 2.60 5.70 8.38
CA ALA A 111 2.80 6.42 7.13
C ALA A 111 1.98 7.71 7.07
N GLY A 112 0.71 7.65 7.50
CA GLY A 112 -0.17 8.84 7.55
C GLY A 112 0.24 9.88 8.61
N ARG A 113 1.09 9.52 9.58
CA ARG A 113 1.61 10.43 10.62
C ARG A 113 3.03 10.91 10.39
N PHE A 114 3.74 10.26 9.51
CA PHE A 114 5.15 10.57 9.29
C PHE A 114 5.31 12.00 8.80
N ALA A 115 6.14 12.78 9.48
CA ALA A 115 6.46 14.14 9.07
C ALA A 115 7.05 14.13 7.66
N ASN A 116 6.52 14.95 6.74
CA ASN A 116 6.85 14.92 5.31
C ASN A 116 6.42 13.61 4.59
N GLY A 117 5.52 12.84 5.18
CA GLY A 117 5.06 11.55 4.62
C GLY A 117 4.11 11.71 3.44
N PHE A 118 3.28 12.76 3.43
CA PHE A 118 2.24 12.98 2.40
C PHE A 118 1.37 11.74 2.15
N ASP A 119 1.09 10.96 3.20
CA ASP A 119 0.38 9.68 3.13
C ASP A 119 1.04 8.64 2.20
N ASP A 120 2.35 8.77 1.94
CA ASP A 120 3.11 7.88 1.08
C ASP A 120 3.94 6.89 1.91
N PRO A 121 3.66 5.57 1.83
CA PRO A 121 4.41 4.56 2.58
C PRO A 121 5.90 4.48 2.20
N ALA A 122 6.27 4.87 0.97
CA ALA A 122 7.68 4.92 0.57
C ALA A 122 8.48 5.93 1.39
N ARG A 123 7.89 7.09 1.68
CA ARG A 123 8.54 8.14 2.49
C ARG A 123 8.79 7.69 3.93
N LEU A 124 7.88 6.89 4.51
CA LEU A 124 8.08 6.33 5.86
C LEU A 124 9.35 5.47 5.92
N SER A 125 9.68 4.75 4.86
CA SER A 125 10.86 3.89 4.84
C SER A 125 12.17 4.64 5.03
N SER A 126 12.22 5.95 4.74
CA SER A 126 13.41 6.80 4.98
C SER A 126 13.75 6.95 6.48
N ALA A 127 12.82 6.65 7.38
CA ALA A 127 13.08 6.60 8.82
C ALA A 127 13.81 5.29 9.24
N PHE A 128 13.96 4.31 8.35
CA PHE A 128 14.56 3.04 8.69
C PHE A 128 16.09 3.06 8.48
N ALA A 129 16.81 2.33 9.32
CA ALA A 129 18.25 2.24 9.23
C ALA A 129 18.70 1.70 7.87
N GLY A 130 19.69 2.35 7.25
CA GLY A 130 20.23 1.99 5.94
C GLY A 130 19.40 2.47 4.74
N VAL A 131 18.41 3.33 4.99
CA VAL A 131 17.61 3.98 3.95
C VAL A 131 17.83 5.49 4.01
N ALA A 132 18.16 6.08 2.88
CA ALA A 132 18.27 7.54 2.73
C ALA A 132 17.14 8.02 1.81
N GLY A 133 16.34 8.97 2.28
CA GLY A 133 15.26 9.60 1.52
C GLY A 133 15.65 10.99 1.04
N ASP A 134 14.89 11.48 0.08
CA ASP A 134 14.93 12.86 -0.39
C ASP A 134 13.70 13.63 0.12
N VAL A 135 13.89 14.90 0.49
CA VAL A 135 12.80 15.74 1.00
C VAL A 135 11.81 16.14 -0.11
N GLY A 136 12.31 16.38 -1.30
CA GLY A 136 11.52 16.83 -2.45
C GLY A 136 10.76 15.72 -3.17
N THR A 137 11.20 14.48 -3.04
CA THR A 137 10.62 13.32 -3.74
C THR A 137 10.38 12.16 -2.78
N ASN A 138 9.76 11.08 -3.26
CA ASN A 138 9.63 9.84 -2.52
C ASN A 138 10.73 8.82 -2.89
N ALA A 139 11.81 9.28 -3.53
CA ALA A 139 12.96 8.46 -3.84
C ALA A 139 13.64 7.97 -2.56
N VAL A 140 13.93 6.69 -2.50
CA VAL A 140 14.65 6.08 -1.38
C VAL A 140 15.85 5.30 -1.88
N ALA A 141 17.04 5.71 -1.43
CA ALA A 141 18.27 4.99 -1.67
C ALA A 141 18.51 3.99 -0.54
N ILE A 142 18.57 2.71 -0.87
CA ILE A 142 18.69 1.64 0.11
C ILE A 142 20.12 1.12 0.11
N ARG A 143 20.84 1.28 1.24
CA ARG A 143 22.26 0.92 1.39
C ARG A 143 23.14 1.50 0.27
N GLY A 144 22.85 2.73 -0.17
CA GLY A 144 23.58 3.42 -1.22
C GLY A 144 23.23 3.03 -2.65
N ASN A 145 22.29 2.10 -2.84
CA ASN A 145 21.80 1.76 -4.18
C ASN A 145 20.78 2.80 -4.66
N SER A 146 20.80 3.05 -5.99
CA SER A 146 19.83 3.96 -6.61
C SER A 146 18.40 3.48 -6.43
N PRO A 147 17.44 4.40 -6.22
CA PRO A 147 16.02 4.09 -6.06
C PRO A 147 15.42 3.28 -7.22
N GLN A 148 15.95 3.40 -8.44
CA GLN A 148 15.53 2.63 -9.62
C GLN A 148 15.66 1.11 -9.44
N PHE A 149 16.52 0.64 -8.53
CA PHE A 149 16.74 -0.78 -8.25
C PHE A 149 15.83 -1.33 -7.16
N THR A 150 14.94 -0.51 -6.62
CA THR A 150 13.93 -0.93 -5.64
C THR A 150 12.84 -1.74 -6.32
N GLN A 151 12.59 -2.93 -5.81
CA GLN A 151 11.52 -3.79 -6.29
C GLN A 151 10.19 -3.41 -5.61
N TRP A 152 9.17 -3.25 -6.41
CA TRP A 152 7.81 -3.02 -5.95
C TRP A 152 6.94 -4.24 -6.19
N ARG A 153 6.27 -4.70 -5.15
CA ARG A 153 5.36 -5.83 -5.22
C ARG A 153 3.99 -5.43 -4.66
N LEU A 154 2.95 -5.95 -5.27
CA LEU A 154 1.57 -5.77 -4.82
C LEU A 154 0.84 -7.11 -4.90
N GLU A 155 0.18 -7.50 -3.81
CA GLU A 155 -0.51 -8.78 -3.70
C GLU A 155 0.37 -10.01 -4.06
N GLY A 156 1.69 -9.91 -3.76
CA GLY A 156 2.67 -10.96 -4.00
C GLY A 156 3.23 -11.01 -5.43
N VAL A 157 2.94 -10.03 -6.27
CA VAL A 157 3.40 -9.93 -7.66
C VAL A 157 4.25 -8.70 -7.84
N GLU A 158 5.37 -8.82 -8.56
CA GLU A 158 6.18 -7.67 -8.96
C GLU A 158 5.39 -6.77 -9.93
N ILE A 159 5.38 -5.47 -9.65
CA ILE A 159 4.69 -4.46 -10.44
C ILE A 159 5.65 -3.37 -10.89
N PRO A 160 5.35 -2.61 -11.96
CA PRO A 160 6.09 -1.40 -12.28
C PRO A 160 6.12 -0.43 -11.09
N ASN A 161 7.16 0.38 -10.98
CA ASN A 161 7.26 1.39 -9.93
C ASN A 161 5.94 2.21 -9.86
N PRO A 162 5.19 2.13 -8.74
CA PRO A 162 3.88 2.76 -8.62
C PRO A 162 3.96 4.25 -8.25
N THR A 163 5.08 4.88 -8.47
CA THR A 163 5.30 6.30 -8.17
C THR A 163 4.96 7.15 -9.38
N HIS A 164 4.20 8.22 -9.15
CA HIS A 164 3.91 9.23 -10.16
C HIS A 164 5.18 9.97 -10.56
N PHE A 165 5.39 10.09 -11.87
CA PHE A 165 6.56 10.76 -12.47
C PHE A 165 7.92 10.12 -12.13
N ALA A 166 7.95 8.87 -11.66
CA ALA A 166 9.19 8.17 -11.30
C ALA A 166 10.23 8.11 -12.42
N ASP A 167 9.78 8.06 -13.66
CA ASP A 167 10.63 7.92 -14.82
C ASP A 167 11.04 9.28 -15.42
N LEU A 168 10.52 10.39 -14.88
CA LEU A 168 10.83 11.73 -15.39
C LEU A 168 12.30 12.09 -15.19
N THR A 169 12.89 11.70 -14.07
CA THR A 169 14.30 11.90 -13.76
C THR A 169 15.18 10.70 -14.10
N GLY A 170 14.57 9.56 -14.44
CA GLY A 170 15.27 8.29 -14.64
C GLY A 170 15.87 7.66 -13.37
N LEU A 171 15.59 8.24 -12.19
CA LEU A 171 16.13 7.80 -10.90
C LEU A 171 15.15 6.98 -10.06
N GLY A 172 13.93 6.77 -10.55
CA GLY A 172 12.91 5.95 -9.88
C GLY A 172 12.17 6.63 -8.71
N GLY A 173 12.42 7.91 -8.47
CA GLY A 173 11.70 8.73 -7.48
C GLY A 173 10.80 9.76 -8.15
N GLY A 174 9.69 10.09 -7.50
CA GLY A 174 8.71 11.07 -7.97
C GLY A 174 8.04 11.79 -6.81
N PHE A 175 6.86 12.33 -7.04
CA PHE A 175 6.18 13.14 -6.02
C PHE A 175 5.44 12.29 -4.98
N LEU A 176 4.70 11.28 -5.44
CA LEU A 176 3.75 10.50 -4.65
C LEU A 176 3.59 9.12 -5.26
N SER A 177 3.46 8.08 -4.43
CA SER A 177 3.08 6.76 -4.94
C SER A 177 1.56 6.66 -5.11
N ALA A 178 1.10 5.82 -6.04
CA ALA A 178 -0.30 5.46 -6.20
C ALA A 178 -0.81 4.52 -5.09
N LEU A 179 0.04 4.21 -4.11
CA LEU A 179 -0.26 3.36 -2.97
C LEU A 179 -0.87 4.20 -1.84
N SER A 180 -2.16 4.54 -1.97
CA SER A 180 -2.88 5.33 -0.97
C SER A 180 -3.01 4.59 0.36
N THR A 181 -2.75 5.26 1.49
CA THR A 181 -2.98 4.73 2.83
C THR A 181 -4.45 4.40 3.11
N GLN A 182 -5.38 4.89 2.29
CA GLN A 182 -6.80 4.54 2.38
C GLN A 182 -7.07 3.09 2.00
N VAL A 183 -6.28 2.50 1.09
CA VAL A 183 -6.51 1.16 0.55
C VAL A 183 -5.40 0.17 0.86
N ILE A 184 -4.16 0.64 1.07
CA ILE A 184 -3.06 -0.24 1.43
C ILE A 184 -3.18 -0.65 2.90
N GLY A 185 -2.97 -1.93 3.15
CA GLY A 185 -2.84 -2.50 4.50
C GLY A 185 -1.41 -2.45 4.99
N ASN A 186 -1.19 -2.87 6.24
CA ASN A 186 0.16 -3.06 6.74
C ASN A 186 0.91 -4.00 5.80
N SER A 187 2.12 -3.64 5.47
CA SER A 187 2.91 -4.22 4.39
C SER A 187 4.36 -4.41 4.84
N ASP A 188 5.12 -5.21 4.11
CA ASP A 188 6.52 -5.45 4.47
C ASP A 188 7.47 -4.63 3.62
N PHE A 189 8.53 -4.17 4.24
CA PHE A 189 9.67 -3.54 3.60
C PHE A 189 10.96 -4.27 3.96
N TYR A 190 11.76 -4.57 2.97
CA TYR A 190 13.04 -5.25 3.13
C TYR A 190 14.17 -4.38 2.60
N ASN A 191 15.18 -4.15 3.44
CA ASN A 191 16.39 -3.44 3.06
C ASN A 191 17.61 -4.38 2.89
N GLY A 192 17.39 -5.68 2.81
CA GLY A 192 18.38 -6.74 2.63
C GLY A 192 17.94 -8.04 3.27
N ALA A 193 18.75 -9.11 3.15
CA ALA A 193 18.46 -10.45 3.67
C ALA A 193 17.07 -10.97 3.26
N PHE A 194 16.78 -10.90 1.97
CA PHE A 194 15.48 -11.27 1.41
C PHE A 194 15.19 -12.75 1.62
N PRO A 195 13.97 -13.11 2.06
CA PRO A 195 13.49 -14.49 1.98
C PRO A 195 13.60 -15.06 0.55
N SER A 196 13.71 -16.40 0.45
CA SER A 196 13.95 -17.10 -0.83
C SER A 196 12.82 -16.94 -1.88
N GLU A 197 11.66 -16.49 -1.47
CA GLU A 197 10.53 -16.20 -2.36
C GLU A 197 10.71 -14.92 -3.21
N TYR A 198 11.66 -14.06 -2.83
CA TYR A 198 11.96 -12.83 -3.56
C TYR A 198 13.14 -13.05 -4.49
N SER A 199 12.89 -12.97 -5.78
CA SER A 199 13.90 -13.00 -6.85
C SER A 199 14.06 -11.63 -7.48
N ASN A 200 15.15 -11.42 -8.24
CA ASN A 200 15.46 -10.20 -9.00
C ASN A 200 15.59 -8.90 -8.17
N ALA A 201 15.72 -8.99 -6.86
CA ALA A 201 15.88 -7.83 -6.00
C ALA A 201 17.35 -7.45 -5.86
N LEU A 202 17.69 -6.22 -6.21
CA LEU A 202 19.07 -5.69 -6.16
C LEU A 202 19.29 -4.73 -4.99
N SER A 203 18.25 -4.03 -4.53
CA SER A 203 18.35 -2.98 -3.52
C SER A 203 17.46 -3.29 -2.32
N GLY A 204 16.20 -2.93 -2.39
CA GLY A 204 15.18 -3.23 -1.38
C GLY A 204 13.88 -3.65 -2.01
N ILE A 205 12.96 -4.11 -1.19
CA ILE A 205 11.66 -4.60 -1.63
C ILE A 205 10.56 -3.94 -0.80
N PHE A 206 9.57 -3.35 -1.48
CA PHE A 206 8.28 -3.01 -0.90
C PHE A 206 7.29 -4.13 -1.28
N ASP A 207 6.88 -4.94 -0.31
CA ASP A 207 5.85 -5.98 -0.51
C ASP A 207 4.53 -5.50 0.09
N MET A 208 3.73 -4.90 -0.78
CA MET A 208 2.53 -4.17 -0.42
C MET A 208 1.29 -5.04 -0.59
N GLN A 209 0.29 -4.81 0.26
CA GLN A 209 -0.98 -5.52 0.23
C GLN A 209 -2.14 -4.53 0.26
N ILE A 210 -3.14 -4.72 -0.60
CA ILE A 210 -4.40 -3.99 -0.51
C ILE A 210 -5.24 -4.64 0.59
N ARG A 211 -5.71 -3.85 1.55
CA ARG A 211 -6.59 -4.38 2.60
C ARG A 211 -7.94 -4.83 2.03
N ASN A 212 -8.64 -5.66 2.74
CA ASN A 212 -10.02 -5.99 2.39
C ASN A 212 -10.94 -4.82 2.76
N GLY A 213 -11.97 -4.60 1.94
CA GLY A 213 -12.99 -3.61 2.24
C GLY A 213 -13.92 -4.07 3.37
N ASN A 214 -14.63 -3.14 3.97
CA ASN A 214 -15.61 -3.42 5.02
C ASN A 214 -16.74 -4.32 4.50
N ASN A 215 -16.91 -5.49 5.09
CA ASN A 215 -17.93 -6.45 4.64
C ASN A 215 -19.29 -6.27 5.35
N GLN A 216 -19.43 -5.26 6.23
CA GLN A 216 -20.65 -4.99 7.01
C GLN A 216 -21.35 -3.69 6.60
N LYS A 217 -20.57 -2.61 6.37
CA LYS A 217 -21.06 -1.27 6.12
C LYS A 217 -20.42 -0.66 4.87
N TYR A 218 -21.16 0.23 4.22
CA TYR A 218 -20.60 1.09 3.18
C TYR A 218 -19.95 2.30 3.84
N GLU A 219 -18.74 2.59 3.44
CA GLU A 219 -17.97 3.73 3.90
C GLU A 219 -17.39 4.47 2.70
N HIS A 220 -17.43 5.81 2.77
CA HIS A 220 -16.92 6.67 1.72
C HIS A 220 -16.04 7.74 2.36
N THR A 221 -14.88 7.96 1.77
CA THR A 221 -13.96 9.01 2.18
C THR A 221 -13.76 9.98 1.02
N PHE A 222 -13.89 11.25 1.30
CA PHE A 222 -13.53 12.34 0.41
C PHE A 222 -12.46 13.18 1.10
N GLN A 223 -11.34 13.35 0.43
CA GLN A 223 -10.25 14.19 0.92
C GLN A 223 -9.84 15.18 -0.16
N LEU A 224 -9.70 16.44 0.22
CA LEU A 224 -9.20 17.52 -0.63
C LEU A 224 -7.89 18.04 -0.03
N GLY A 225 -6.84 18.01 -0.80
CA GLY A 225 -5.52 18.49 -0.42
C GLY A 225 -4.84 19.33 -1.50
N ILE A 226 -3.67 19.85 -1.18
CA ILE A 226 -2.86 20.65 -2.14
C ILE A 226 -2.43 19.77 -3.33
N LEU A 227 -2.15 18.49 -3.09
CA LEU A 227 -1.70 17.57 -4.13
C LEU A 227 -2.83 17.01 -4.98
N GLY A 228 -4.05 16.96 -4.46
CA GLY A 228 -5.15 16.39 -5.22
C GLY A 228 -6.43 16.15 -4.44
N ILE A 229 -7.36 15.53 -5.13
CA ILE A 229 -8.59 14.98 -4.58
C ILE A 229 -8.39 13.48 -4.43
N ASP A 230 -8.76 12.94 -3.27
CA ASP A 230 -8.76 11.50 -2.97
C ASP A 230 -10.19 11.05 -2.64
N LEU A 231 -10.66 10.04 -3.36
CA LEU A 231 -11.98 9.44 -3.23
C LEU A 231 -11.81 7.96 -2.90
N ALA A 232 -12.19 7.54 -1.71
CA ALA A 232 -12.22 6.14 -1.35
C ALA A 232 -13.64 5.66 -1.06
N SER A 233 -13.94 4.43 -1.45
CA SER A 233 -15.22 3.78 -1.21
C SER A 233 -15.01 2.31 -0.90
N GLU A 234 -15.67 1.81 0.12
CA GLU A 234 -15.63 0.41 0.49
C GLU A 234 -17.00 -0.06 1.02
N GLY A 235 -17.24 -1.36 0.94
CA GLY A 235 -18.48 -1.92 1.44
C GLY A 235 -18.70 -3.39 1.08
N PRO A 236 -19.79 -3.96 1.59
CA PRO A 236 -20.16 -5.34 1.31
C PRO A 236 -20.66 -5.49 -0.15
N ILE A 237 -20.11 -6.48 -0.86
CA ILE A 237 -20.73 -7.03 -2.08
C ILE A 237 -21.83 -8.00 -1.66
N SER A 238 -21.55 -8.84 -0.66
CA SER A 238 -22.52 -9.74 -0.06
C SER A 238 -22.22 -9.94 1.43
N ARG A 239 -23.14 -9.50 2.26
CA ARG A 239 -23.04 -9.71 3.72
C ARG A 239 -23.17 -11.18 4.12
N LYS A 240 -23.82 -12.01 3.29
CA LYS A 240 -24.02 -13.44 3.58
C LYS A 240 -22.72 -14.24 3.61
N ASN A 241 -21.83 -13.97 2.67
CA ASN A 241 -20.56 -14.68 2.51
C ASN A 241 -19.34 -13.82 2.87
N GLY A 242 -19.53 -12.60 3.37
CA GLY A 242 -18.45 -11.71 3.75
C GLY A 242 -17.69 -11.08 2.58
N SER A 243 -18.22 -11.16 1.34
CA SER A 243 -17.58 -10.53 0.19
C SER A 243 -17.63 -9.01 0.27
N SER A 244 -16.53 -8.36 -0.06
CA SER A 244 -16.37 -6.91 0.05
C SER A 244 -15.62 -6.32 -1.13
N TYR A 245 -15.73 -5.01 -1.28
CA TYR A 245 -14.92 -4.23 -2.20
C TYR A 245 -14.26 -3.08 -1.49
N ILE A 246 -13.15 -2.63 -2.02
CA ILE A 246 -12.50 -1.36 -1.73
C ILE A 246 -12.00 -0.76 -3.02
N LEU A 247 -12.15 0.55 -3.16
CA LEU A 247 -11.79 1.33 -4.33
C LEU A 247 -11.22 2.67 -3.87
N ASN A 248 -10.18 3.14 -4.53
CA ASN A 248 -9.63 4.47 -4.35
C ASN A 248 -9.32 5.10 -5.70
N TYR A 249 -9.70 6.35 -5.88
CA TYR A 249 -9.37 7.14 -7.06
C TYR A 249 -8.80 8.49 -6.62
N ARG A 250 -7.67 8.87 -7.20
CA ARG A 250 -7.05 10.17 -6.95
C ARG A 250 -6.85 10.93 -8.25
N PHE A 251 -6.98 12.24 -8.13
CA PHE A 251 -6.80 13.18 -9.23
C PHE A 251 -6.04 14.41 -8.75
N SER A 252 -5.00 14.82 -9.48
CA SER A 252 -4.16 15.96 -9.10
C SER A 252 -4.88 17.27 -9.26
N THR A 253 -4.70 18.16 -8.28
CA THR A 253 -5.11 19.57 -8.34
C THR A 253 -3.92 20.53 -8.32
N THR A 254 -2.72 20.01 -8.54
CA THR A 254 -1.47 20.78 -8.46
C THR A 254 -1.47 22.03 -9.34
N SER A 255 -2.04 21.95 -10.55
CA SER A 255 -2.17 23.11 -11.44
C SER A 255 -3.06 24.22 -10.90
N LEU A 256 -4.01 23.90 -9.99
CA LEU A 256 -4.84 24.89 -9.30
C LEU A 256 -4.09 25.56 -8.15
N ALA A 257 -3.19 24.86 -7.51
CA ALA A 257 -2.44 25.33 -6.35
C ALA A 257 -1.18 26.13 -6.73
N THR A 258 -0.53 25.78 -7.84
CA THR A 258 0.75 26.38 -8.28
C THR A 258 0.60 27.33 -9.46
N GLY A 259 -0.62 27.58 -9.90
CA GLY A 259 -0.84 28.33 -11.15
C GLY A 259 -0.44 27.56 -12.37
N ASN A 260 -0.51 27.22 -13.35
CA ASN A 260 -0.09 26.37 -14.48
C ASN A 260 1.42 26.13 -14.62
N ASP A 261 2.24 26.68 -13.73
CA ASP A 261 3.70 26.69 -13.91
C ASP A 261 4.35 25.32 -13.93
N MET A 262 3.78 24.33 -13.23
CA MET A 262 4.37 22.98 -13.23
C MET A 262 3.81 22.04 -14.30
N ASN A 263 2.66 22.29 -14.89
CA ASN A 263 2.00 21.47 -15.93
C ASN A 263 2.02 19.95 -15.68
N LEU A 264 2.05 19.56 -14.39
CA LEU A 264 2.04 18.19 -13.91
C LEU A 264 0.62 17.75 -13.57
N LYS A 265 0.14 16.71 -14.25
CA LYS A 265 -1.19 16.13 -13.98
C LYS A 265 -1.06 14.64 -13.78
N TYR A 266 -1.60 14.14 -12.68
CA TYR A 266 -1.66 12.70 -12.41
C TYR A 266 -3.07 12.28 -12.03
N GLN A 267 -3.34 11.02 -12.25
CA GLN A 267 -4.49 10.32 -11.71
C GLN A 267 -4.15 8.85 -11.50
N ASP A 268 -4.73 8.27 -10.50
CA ASP A 268 -4.58 6.85 -10.21
C ASP A 268 -5.88 6.24 -9.72
N LEU A 269 -5.97 4.93 -9.91
CA LEU A 269 -7.06 4.09 -9.45
C LEU A 269 -6.49 2.83 -8.83
N SER A 270 -6.94 2.46 -7.65
CA SER A 270 -6.64 1.17 -7.04
C SER A 270 -7.90 0.54 -6.49
N PHE A 271 -8.00 -0.79 -6.56
CA PHE A 271 -9.17 -1.51 -6.06
C PHE A 271 -8.84 -2.94 -5.67
N LYS A 272 -9.69 -3.50 -4.79
CA LYS A 272 -9.73 -4.93 -4.51
C LYS A 272 -11.16 -5.40 -4.26
N LEU A 273 -11.50 -6.52 -4.87
CA LEU A 273 -12.72 -7.27 -4.62
C LEU A 273 -12.33 -8.56 -3.90
N ASN A 274 -12.94 -8.83 -2.76
CA ASN A 274 -12.62 -9.99 -1.93
C ASN A 274 -13.83 -10.94 -1.83
N PHE A 275 -13.62 -12.21 -2.16
CA PHE A 275 -14.64 -13.24 -2.22
C PHE A 275 -14.23 -14.45 -1.38
N PRO A 276 -14.45 -14.43 -0.06
CA PRO A 276 -14.24 -15.60 0.77
C PRO A 276 -15.29 -16.66 0.48
N THR A 277 -14.86 -17.92 0.43
CA THR A 277 -15.72 -19.07 0.24
C THR A 277 -15.53 -20.07 1.39
N ARG A 278 -16.57 -20.86 1.66
CA ARG A 278 -16.52 -21.83 2.78
C ARG A 278 -15.59 -23.02 2.53
N LYS A 279 -15.37 -23.43 1.27
CA LYS A 279 -14.66 -24.67 0.94
C LYS A 279 -13.51 -24.48 -0.05
N ALA A 280 -13.56 -23.47 -0.86
CA ALA A 280 -12.59 -23.25 -1.93
C ALA A 280 -11.57 -22.14 -1.60
N GLY A 281 -11.49 -21.70 -0.34
CA GLY A 281 -10.60 -20.62 0.07
C GLY A 281 -11.11 -19.24 -0.32
N THR A 282 -10.22 -18.29 -0.43
CA THR A 282 -10.55 -16.89 -0.72
C THR A 282 -9.99 -16.49 -2.08
N PHE A 283 -10.85 -15.91 -2.91
CA PHE A 283 -10.48 -15.31 -4.18
C PHE A 283 -10.47 -13.79 -4.05
N SER A 284 -9.48 -13.15 -4.63
CA SER A 284 -9.41 -11.69 -4.70
C SER A 284 -9.08 -11.23 -6.12
N ILE A 285 -9.77 -10.21 -6.58
CA ILE A 285 -9.46 -9.50 -7.83
C ILE A 285 -8.95 -8.13 -7.43
N TRP A 286 -7.83 -7.71 -7.95
CA TRP A 286 -7.21 -6.44 -7.59
C TRP A 286 -6.62 -5.74 -8.79
N GLY A 287 -6.43 -4.43 -8.68
CA GLY A 287 -5.77 -3.65 -9.71
C GLY A 287 -5.29 -2.31 -9.20
N ILE A 288 -4.28 -1.79 -9.88
CA ILE A 288 -3.74 -0.44 -9.74
C ILE A 288 -3.41 0.10 -11.13
N GLY A 289 -3.69 1.38 -11.35
CA GLY A 289 -3.35 2.06 -12.59
C GLY A 289 -2.97 3.51 -12.34
N LEU A 290 -1.98 4.00 -13.05
CA LEU A 290 -1.46 5.37 -12.98
C LEU A 290 -1.42 5.98 -14.37
N ILE A 291 -1.77 7.25 -14.44
CA ILE A 291 -1.70 8.06 -15.65
C ILE A 291 -1.03 9.39 -15.30
N ASP A 292 0.14 9.63 -15.87
CA ASP A 292 0.91 10.85 -15.67
C ASP A 292 1.03 11.64 -16.95
N ARG A 293 0.91 12.95 -16.86
CA ARG A 293 1.06 13.89 -17.96
C ARG A 293 1.90 15.08 -17.51
N TYR A 294 2.95 15.34 -18.24
CA TYR A 294 3.84 16.46 -18.03
C TYR A 294 4.06 17.21 -19.33
N LYS A 295 3.84 18.51 -19.31
CA LYS A 295 4.04 19.37 -20.45
C LYS A 295 4.95 20.53 -20.03
N PRO A 296 6.28 20.36 -20.11
CA PRO A 296 7.18 21.48 -19.94
C PRO A 296 6.95 22.50 -21.05
N GLU A 297 7.01 23.77 -20.71
CA GLU A 297 6.98 24.89 -21.63
C GLU A 297 8.26 25.69 -21.44
N ALA A 298 8.92 26.07 -22.55
CA ALA A 298 10.08 26.94 -22.47
C ALA A 298 9.67 28.27 -21.85
N ILE A 299 10.47 28.79 -20.91
CA ILE A 299 10.26 30.10 -20.32
C ILE A 299 10.76 31.20 -21.27
N ASP A 300 10.49 32.49 -20.94
CA ASP A 300 10.94 33.59 -21.72
C ASP A 300 12.47 33.67 -21.79
N ARG A 301 12.99 34.10 -22.95
CA ARG A 301 14.43 34.03 -23.29
C ARG A 301 15.32 34.77 -22.31
N ASP A 302 14.87 35.88 -21.80
CA ASP A 302 15.59 36.71 -20.83
C ASP A 302 15.69 36.11 -19.43
N GLU A 303 14.93 35.04 -19.17
CA GLU A 303 14.95 34.25 -17.94
C GLU A 303 15.73 32.93 -18.06
N TRP A 304 16.36 32.67 -19.22
CA TRP A 304 17.12 31.41 -19.41
C TRP A 304 18.41 31.38 -18.60
N GLU A 305 18.51 30.47 -17.67
CA GLU A 305 19.71 30.18 -16.88
C GLU A 305 20.31 28.80 -17.22
N THR A 306 19.46 27.86 -17.59
CA THR A 306 19.83 26.45 -17.86
C THR A 306 19.29 25.97 -19.19
N GLN A 307 19.80 24.81 -19.67
CA GLN A 307 19.22 24.16 -20.85
C GLN A 307 17.77 23.68 -20.61
N GLY A 308 17.41 23.42 -19.37
CA GLY A 308 16.05 23.02 -19.00
C GLY A 308 15.01 24.09 -19.32
N ASP A 309 15.40 25.36 -19.18
CA ASP A 309 14.50 26.52 -19.38
C ASP A 309 14.07 26.68 -20.84
N ARG A 310 14.80 26.06 -21.74
CA ARG A 310 14.54 26.05 -23.19
C ARG A 310 13.74 24.83 -23.65
N GLN A 311 13.47 23.88 -22.74
CA GLN A 311 12.78 22.65 -23.09
C GLN A 311 11.26 22.86 -23.15
N SER A 312 10.67 22.28 -24.17
CA SER A 312 9.23 22.15 -24.33
C SER A 312 8.91 20.72 -24.77
N GLY A 313 7.67 20.32 -24.60
CA GLY A 313 7.31 18.99 -25.07
C GLY A 313 6.08 18.39 -24.41
N ASN A 314 5.99 17.08 -24.49
CA ASN A 314 4.88 16.33 -23.88
C ASN A 314 5.38 14.97 -23.44
N THR A 315 5.31 14.71 -22.15
CA THR A 315 5.67 13.44 -21.55
C THR A 315 4.44 12.79 -20.94
N ALA A 316 4.25 11.51 -21.23
CA ALA A 316 3.14 10.71 -20.76
C ALA A 316 3.62 9.35 -20.27
N PHE A 317 3.29 9.02 -19.02
CA PHE A 317 3.51 7.70 -18.44
C PHE A 317 2.16 7.06 -18.13
N ASP A 318 1.96 5.84 -18.61
CA ASP A 318 0.78 5.04 -18.33
C ASP A 318 1.27 3.71 -17.74
N LYS A 319 0.91 3.40 -16.49
CA LYS A 319 1.29 2.17 -15.81
C LYS A 319 0.06 1.49 -15.23
N ALA A 320 0.04 0.18 -15.25
CA ALA A 320 -1.02 -0.60 -14.63
C ALA A 320 -0.52 -1.97 -14.17
N ALA A 321 -1.16 -2.50 -13.17
CA ALA A 321 -1.04 -3.89 -12.77
C ALA A 321 -2.40 -4.38 -12.26
N GLY A 322 -2.73 -5.63 -12.53
CA GLY A 322 -3.96 -6.22 -12.01
C GLY A 322 -3.95 -7.73 -12.11
N GLY A 323 -4.67 -8.36 -11.21
CA GLY A 323 -4.63 -9.80 -11.14
C GLY A 323 -5.72 -10.44 -10.30
N LEU A 324 -5.63 -11.77 -10.28
CA LEU A 324 -6.44 -12.66 -9.46
C LEU A 324 -5.51 -13.35 -8.47
N THR A 325 -5.86 -13.32 -7.20
CA THR A 325 -5.18 -14.06 -6.13
C THR A 325 -6.13 -15.07 -5.53
N HIS A 326 -5.66 -16.29 -5.34
CA HIS A 326 -6.38 -17.36 -4.65
C HIS A 326 -5.56 -17.85 -3.47
N LYS A 327 -6.15 -17.83 -2.27
CA LYS A 327 -5.58 -18.41 -1.06
C LYS A 327 -6.44 -19.58 -0.63
N TYR A 328 -5.84 -20.77 -0.57
CA TYR A 328 -6.50 -22.00 -0.17
C TYR A 328 -5.76 -22.67 0.98
N LEU A 329 -6.47 -22.97 2.06
CA LEU A 329 -5.95 -23.71 3.19
C LEU A 329 -6.09 -25.21 2.93
N ILE A 330 -4.96 -25.89 2.92
CA ILE A 330 -4.92 -27.36 2.75
C ILE A 330 -5.20 -28.04 4.09
N ASN A 331 -4.63 -27.52 5.16
CA ASN A 331 -4.85 -27.95 6.54
C ASN A 331 -4.56 -26.76 7.50
N ALA A 332 -4.58 -27.04 8.81
CA ALA A 332 -4.38 -26.00 9.85
C ALA A 332 -3.03 -25.27 9.73
N ASP A 333 -1.99 -25.92 9.23
CA ASP A 333 -0.62 -25.41 9.18
C ASP A 333 -0.12 -25.11 7.77
N THR A 334 -0.91 -25.44 6.73
CA THR A 334 -0.44 -25.39 5.35
C THR A 334 -1.45 -24.70 4.47
N TYR A 335 -1.04 -23.66 3.77
CA TYR A 335 -1.86 -23.01 2.74
C TYR A 335 -1.08 -22.83 1.44
N ILE A 336 -1.81 -22.79 0.35
CA ILE A 336 -1.30 -22.39 -0.96
C ILE A 336 -1.85 -21.01 -1.30
N ARG A 337 -0.98 -20.14 -1.77
CA ARG A 337 -1.37 -18.85 -2.37
C ARG A 337 -0.88 -18.82 -3.80
N SER A 338 -1.80 -18.58 -4.73
CA SER A 338 -1.50 -18.46 -6.15
C SER A 338 -1.99 -17.12 -6.65
N SER A 339 -1.17 -16.43 -7.43
CA SER A 339 -1.48 -15.14 -8.03
C SER A 339 -1.18 -15.17 -9.51
N LEU A 340 -2.14 -14.75 -10.33
CA LEU A 340 -1.97 -14.53 -11.76
C LEU A 340 -2.25 -13.07 -12.04
N ALA A 341 -1.29 -12.36 -12.61
CA ALA A 341 -1.41 -10.93 -12.87
C ALA A 341 -0.82 -10.55 -14.23
N ALA A 342 -1.30 -9.44 -14.77
CA ALA A 342 -0.70 -8.74 -15.89
C ALA A 342 -0.23 -7.37 -15.44
N THR A 343 0.92 -6.94 -15.94
CA THR A 343 1.46 -5.60 -15.74
C THR A 343 1.66 -4.90 -17.07
N TYR A 344 1.58 -3.59 -17.05
CA TYR A 344 1.74 -2.74 -18.22
C TYR A 344 2.47 -1.46 -17.85
N SER A 345 3.42 -1.07 -18.70
CA SER A 345 4.02 0.26 -18.67
C SER A 345 4.16 0.81 -20.08
N LYS A 346 3.94 2.12 -20.22
CA LYS A 346 4.11 2.84 -21.47
C LYS A 346 4.62 4.23 -21.21
N ASP A 347 5.74 4.54 -21.81
CA ASP A 347 6.39 5.84 -21.74
C ASP A 347 6.39 6.48 -23.11
N ARG A 348 6.00 7.72 -23.19
CA ARG A 348 6.01 8.54 -24.40
C ARG A 348 6.53 9.90 -24.04
N THR A 349 7.63 10.28 -24.66
CA THR A 349 8.18 11.62 -24.53
C THR A 349 8.43 12.18 -25.92
N ARG A 350 7.88 13.36 -26.17
CA ARG A 350 8.26 14.23 -27.25
C ARG A 350 9.03 15.39 -26.65
N ALA A 351 10.27 15.55 -27.06
CA ALA A 351 11.13 16.62 -26.63
C ALA A 351 11.32 17.62 -27.76
N ASP A 352 11.00 18.86 -27.49
CA ASP A 352 11.21 20.01 -28.35
C ASP A 352 12.07 21.03 -27.58
N GLN A 353 12.86 21.84 -28.24
CA GLN A 353 13.75 22.84 -27.65
C GLN A 353 13.62 24.17 -28.36
N MET A 354 13.54 25.25 -27.59
CA MET A 354 13.56 26.61 -28.10
C MET A 354 15.00 26.99 -28.49
N THR A 355 15.16 27.48 -29.70
CA THR A 355 16.44 28.01 -30.18
C THR A 355 16.64 29.47 -29.78
N GLU A 356 17.84 29.99 -29.97
CA GLU A 356 18.14 31.39 -29.74
C GLU A 356 17.36 32.35 -30.67
N ASP A 357 16.85 31.87 -31.77
CA ASP A 357 16.02 32.58 -32.74
C ASP A 357 14.50 32.42 -32.43
N ASP A 358 14.14 32.04 -31.22
CA ASP A 358 12.75 31.79 -30.76
C ASP A 358 11.97 30.79 -31.64
N LYS A 359 12.69 29.80 -32.18
CA LYS A 359 12.10 28.73 -32.97
C LYS A 359 12.07 27.45 -32.16
N LEU A 360 10.91 26.82 -32.09
CA LEU A 360 10.76 25.51 -31.48
C LEU A 360 11.26 24.45 -32.47
N VAL A 361 12.28 23.70 -32.06
CA VAL A 361 12.88 22.61 -32.86
C VAL A 361 12.64 21.28 -32.17
N HIS A 362 12.18 20.30 -32.94
CA HIS A 362 12.01 18.95 -32.46
C HIS A 362 13.36 18.28 -32.22
N VAL A 363 13.57 17.78 -31.00
CA VAL A 363 14.82 17.12 -30.57
C VAL A 363 14.72 15.60 -30.69
N GLY A 364 13.56 15.03 -30.32
CA GLY A 364 13.36 13.59 -30.41
C GLY A 364 12.09 13.07 -29.76
N ASP A 365 11.80 11.83 -30.09
CA ASP A 365 10.69 11.05 -29.50
C ASP A 365 11.23 9.81 -28.81
N ILE A 366 10.70 9.51 -27.61
CA ILE A 366 10.90 8.25 -26.91
C ILE A 366 9.54 7.57 -26.79
N ARG A 367 9.48 6.29 -27.17
CA ARG A 367 8.26 5.48 -27.05
C ARG A 367 8.62 4.07 -26.62
N ASN A 368 8.31 3.75 -25.38
CA ASN A 368 8.51 2.42 -24.85
C ASN A 368 7.17 1.85 -24.40
N SER A 369 7.00 0.55 -24.54
CA SER A 369 5.88 -0.15 -23.94
C SER A 369 6.30 -1.55 -23.54
N LYS A 370 5.84 -2.00 -22.38
CA LYS A 370 6.15 -3.31 -21.84
C LYS A 370 4.87 -3.94 -21.27
N TRP A 371 4.71 -5.23 -21.54
CA TRP A 371 3.69 -6.08 -20.95
C TRP A 371 4.36 -7.30 -20.33
N ASP A 372 3.98 -7.64 -19.12
CA ASP A 372 4.41 -8.87 -18.48
C ASP A 372 3.18 -9.61 -17.93
N ILE A 373 3.19 -10.93 -18.03
CA ILE A 373 2.24 -11.81 -17.35
C ILE A 373 3.02 -12.58 -16.30
N VAL A 374 2.57 -12.48 -15.06
CA VAL A 374 3.24 -13.07 -13.92
C VAL A 374 2.32 -14.08 -13.27
N PHE A 375 2.83 -15.29 -13.11
CA PHE A 375 2.21 -16.32 -12.27
C PHE A 375 3.14 -16.61 -11.10
N ASN A 376 2.63 -16.50 -9.89
CA ASN A 376 3.34 -16.84 -8.67
C ASN A 376 2.50 -17.78 -7.83
N SER A 377 3.10 -18.85 -7.31
CA SER A 377 2.42 -19.78 -6.41
C SER A 377 3.41 -20.27 -5.39
N TYR A 378 3.03 -20.23 -4.13
CA TYR A 378 3.82 -20.77 -3.04
C TYR A 378 2.97 -21.54 -2.04
N LEU A 379 3.62 -22.51 -1.42
CA LEU A 379 3.10 -23.31 -0.34
C LEU A 379 3.79 -22.86 0.95
N ASN A 380 3.01 -22.58 1.97
CA ASN A 380 3.53 -22.22 3.29
C ASN A 380 3.02 -23.23 4.32
#